data_792c3265ca3b932b620c89d6c7f36c8c
#
_entry.id   792c3265ca3b932b620c89d6c7f36c8c
#
_cell.length_a   1.000
_cell.length_b   1.000
_cell.length_c   1.000
_cell.angle_alpha   90.00
_cell.angle_beta   90.00
_cell.angle_gamma   90.00
#
_symmetry.space_group_name_H-M   'P 1'
#
loop_
_entity.id
_entity.type
_entity.pdbx_description
1 polymer ?
#
loop_
_entity_poly.entity_id
_entity_poly.type
_entity_poly.pdbx_seq_one_letter_code
_entity_poly.pdbx_strand_id
1 'polypeptide(L)'
;MTDLNTTLPPALRRALELLADPPTEPDVSNGYLDLLDAGLPTGTPAVEAVFASPVGSMVYDNIQALMRRLFSALQQPTEWLNIPAGGIALDVGCGPGTVTASLARAAGPGGLALGLDLSQAMLARAVRVEGGPQMGFLRADAQRLPLRDETVDAVVSIAVLQLVPDPAAALAEMARVLRAGGRLAVMVPTAGWAAQFWRMLPKHRGPHIW
;
A
#
# COMPACT_ATOMS: atom_id res chain seq x y z
N MET A 1 31.58 -10.44 -9.83
CA MET A 1 30.38 -9.59 -9.80
C MET A 1 29.19 -10.55 -9.74
N THR A 2 28.64 -10.77 -8.56
CA THR A 2 27.44 -11.61 -8.37
C THR A 2 26.29 -10.85 -9.03
N ASP A 3 25.60 -11.50 -9.94
CA ASP A 3 24.52 -10.91 -10.72
C ASP A 3 23.36 -10.57 -9.75
N LEU A 4 23.27 -9.29 -9.33
CA LEU A 4 22.25 -8.78 -8.41
C LEU A 4 20.82 -9.18 -8.83
N ASN A 5 20.66 -9.39 -10.14
CA ASN A 5 19.39 -9.77 -10.74
C ASN A 5 18.97 -11.22 -10.39
N THR A 6 19.90 -12.08 -9.97
CA THR A 6 19.61 -13.51 -9.66
C THR A 6 19.22 -13.70 -8.19
N THR A 7 19.53 -12.74 -7.30
CA THR A 7 19.27 -12.85 -5.85
C THR A 7 17.98 -12.18 -5.40
N LEU A 8 17.39 -11.31 -6.23
CA LEU A 8 16.14 -10.61 -5.90
C LEU A 8 14.92 -11.53 -5.98
N PRO A 9 13.95 -11.39 -5.04
CA PRO A 9 12.65 -12.02 -5.16
C PRO A 9 12.01 -11.73 -6.53
N PRO A 10 11.35 -12.74 -7.16
CA PRO A 10 10.80 -12.59 -8.51
C PRO A 10 9.88 -11.36 -8.70
N ALA A 11 9.04 -11.07 -7.71
CA ALA A 11 8.13 -9.92 -7.76
C ALA A 11 8.89 -8.59 -7.72
N LEU A 12 9.94 -8.46 -6.90
CA LEU A 12 10.74 -7.24 -6.83
C LEU A 12 11.58 -7.03 -8.11
N ARG A 13 12.06 -8.10 -8.71
CA ARG A 13 12.72 -8.01 -10.03
C ARG A 13 11.79 -7.47 -11.10
N ARG A 14 10.56 -8.01 -11.17
CA ARG A 14 9.53 -7.49 -12.07
C ARG A 14 9.16 -6.04 -11.74
N ALA A 15 9.11 -5.67 -10.45
CA ALA A 15 8.83 -4.30 -10.03
C ALA A 15 9.88 -3.33 -10.57
N LEU A 16 11.19 -3.67 -10.52
CA LEU A 16 12.27 -2.84 -11.07
C LEU A 16 12.07 -2.55 -12.55
N GLU A 17 11.57 -3.51 -13.33
CA GLU A 17 11.28 -3.34 -14.75
C GLU A 17 10.14 -2.35 -15.02
N LEU A 18 9.31 -2.06 -14.02
CA LEU A 18 8.15 -1.18 -14.11
C LEU A 18 8.46 0.26 -13.66
N LEU A 19 9.60 0.48 -12.98
CA LEU A 19 9.97 1.79 -12.47
C LEU A 19 10.28 2.78 -13.60
N ALA A 20 9.95 4.05 -13.35
CA ALA A 20 10.32 5.16 -14.24
C ALA A 20 11.83 5.42 -14.20
N ASP A 21 12.41 5.35 -13.00
CA ASP A 21 13.84 5.53 -12.74
C ASP A 21 14.32 4.43 -11.78
N PRO A 22 14.72 3.26 -12.30
CA PRO A 22 15.17 2.17 -11.45
C PRO A 22 16.54 2.48 -10.82
N PRO A 23 16.72 2.26 -9.51
CA PRO A 23 17.98 2.48 -8.84
C PRO A 23 19.05 1.51 -9.36
N THR A 24 20.28 2.01 -9.50
CA THR A 24 21.44 1.21 -9.90
C THR A 24 21.76 0.13 -8.88
N GLU A 25 21.58 0.45 -7.61
CA GLU A 25 21.76 -0.45 -6.48
C GLU A 25 20.46 -0.48 -5.65
N PRO A 26 19.53 -1.43 -5.92
CA PRO A 26 18.27 -1.49 -5.23
C PRO A 26 18.45 -1.93 -3.77
N ASP A 27 17.94 -1.12 -2.83
CA ASP A 27 17.89 -1.50 -1.41
C ASP A 27 16.67 -2.39 -1.15
N VAL A 28 16.94 -3.66 -0.89
CA VAL A 28 15.95 -4.67 -0.54
C VAL A 28 16.25 -5.34 0.82
N SER A 29 17.12 -4.74 1.61
CA SER A 29 17.61 -5.29 2.89
C SER A 29 16.48 -5.63 3.88
N ASN A 30 15.36 -4.95 3.80
CA ASN A 30 14.20 -5.13 4.65
C ASN A 30 13.09 -6.02 4.01
N GLY A 31 13.38 -6.66 2.87
CA GLY A 31 12.42 -7.51 2.15
C GLY A 31 11.42 -6.76 1.26
N TYR A 32 11.53 -5.45 1.18
CA TYR A 32 10.83 -4.58 0.25
C TYR A 32 11.84 -3.67 -0.46
N LEU A 33 11.46 -3.09 -1.59
CA LEU A 33 12.30 -2.15 -2.31
C LEU A 33 12.10 -0.74 -1.73
N ASP A 34 13.15 -0.16 -1.14
CA ASP A 34 13.12 1.21 -0.61
C ASP A 34 13.46 2.20 -1.73
N LEU A 35 12.49 3.04 -2.09
CA LEU A 35 12.59 4.03 -3.18
C LEU A 35 12.44 5.47 -2.67
N LEU A 36 12.49 5.66 -1.35
CA LEU A 36 12.51 7.00 -0.78
C LEU A 36 13.93 7.53 -0.72
N ASP A 37 14.15 8.71 -1.30
CA ASP A 37 15.38 9.45 -1.11
C ASP A 37 15.59 9.75 0.40
N ALA A 38 16.80 9.55 0.87
CA ALA A 38 17.19 9.73 2.29
C ALA A 38 16.94 11.15 2.86
N GLY A 39 16.46 12.09 2.05
CA GLY A 39 16.19 13.50 2.43
C GLY A 39 14.71 13.91 2.37
N LEU A 40 13.80 13.03 1.93
CA LEU A 40 12.37 13.38 1.93
C LEU A 40 11.77 13.15 3.32
N PRO A 41 10.92 14.08 3.82
CA PRO A 41 10.22 13.90 5.08
C PRO A 41 9.29 12.67 4.94
N THR A 42 9.64 11.61 5.62
CA THR A 42 8.82 10.42 5.78
C THR A 42 7.59 10.78 6.59
N GLY A 43 6.45 10.95 5.95
CA GLY A 43 5.15 11.18 6.59
C GLY A 43 5.13 12.23 7.73
N THR A 44 4.00 12.53 8.29
CA THR A 44 3.97 13.27 9.56
C THR A 44 4.55 12.35 10.65
N PRO A 45 5.61 12.77 11.38
CA PRO A 45 6.24 11.97 12.44
C PRO A 45 5.24 11.39 13.46
N ALA A 46 4.12 12.09 13.64
CA ALA A 46 3.02 11.66 14.50
C ALA A 46 2.31 10.40 13.98
N VAL A 47 2.13 10.25 12.68
CA VAL A 47 1.47 9.08 12.06
C VAL A 47 2.39 7.86 12.15
N GLU A 48 3.68 8.02 11.85
CA GLU A 48 4.67 6.95 12.02
C GLU A 48 4.79 6.49 13.47
N ALA A 49 4.84 7.43 14.44
CA ALA A 49 4.91 7.12 15.86
C ALA A 49 3.68 6.34 16.36
N VAL A 50 2.49 6.64 15.84
CA VAL A 50 1.26 5.89 16.18
C VAL A 50 1.38 4.45 15.67
N PHE A 51 1.78 4.23 14.43
CA PHE A 51 1.88 2.87 13.86
C PHE A 51 3.07 2.06 14.39
N ALA A 52 4.14 2.72 14.81
CA ALA A 52 5.29 2.08 15.45
C ALA A 52 5.04 1.70 16.93
N SER A 53 4.04 2.30 17.59
CA SER A 53 3.75 1.99 18.99
C SER A 53 2.98 0.67 19.14
N PRO A 54 3.24 -0.13 20.20
CA PRO A 54 2.49 -1.37 20.47
C PRO A 54 0.98 -1.13 20.60
N VAL A 55 0.57 -0.02 21.20
CA VAL A 55 -0.84 0.37 21.39
C VAL A 55 -1.47 0.79 20.06
N GLY A 56 -0.79 1.62 19.27
CA GLY A 56 -1.26 2.04 17.96
C GLY A 56 -1.38 0.86 16.99
N SER A 57 -0.41 -0.05 17.01
CA SER A 57 -0.45 -1.28 16.23
C SER A 57 -1.64 -2.17 16.63
N MET A 58 -1.89 -2.37 17.93
CA MET A 58 -3.02 -3.17 18.42
C MET A 58 -4.37 -2.52 18.08
N VAL A 59 -4.48 -1.20 18.22
CA VAL A 59 -5.68 -0.44 17.82
C VAL A 59 -5.91 -0.57 16.34
N TYR A 60 -4.88 -0.42 15.51
CA TYR A 60 -4.96 -0.59 14.07
C TYR A 60 -5.41 -2.01 13.69
N ASP A 61 -4.86 -3.05 14.35
CA ASP A 61 -5.23 -4.45 14.11
C ASP A 61 -6.70 -4.74 14.46
N ASN A 62 -7.18 -4.20 15.57
CA ASN A 62 -8.58 -4.33 15.98
C ASN A 62 -9.52 -3.61 15.01
N ILE A 63 -9.11 -2.44 14.50
CA ILE A 63 -9.87 -1.71 13.49
C ILE A 63 -9.89 -2.48 12.18
N GLN A 64 -8.77 -2.97 11.73
CA GLN A 64 -8.66 -3.81 10.54
C GLN A 64 -9.51 -5.08 10.67
N ALA A 65 -9.49 -5.73 11.83
CA ALA A 65 -10.29 -6.92 12.11
C ALA A 65 -11.79 -6.62 12.11
N LEU A 66 -12.18 -5.49 12.71
CA LEU A 66 -13.56 -5.00 12.71
C LEU A 66 -14.00 -4.63 11.28
N MET A 67 -13.13 -3.92 10.55
CA MET A 67 -13.36 -3.59 9.15
C MET A 67 -13.57 -4.83 8.30
N ARG A 68 -12.71 -5.84 8.43
CA ARG A 68 -12.89 -7.13 7.73
C ARG A 68 -14.22 -7.79 8.05
N ARG A 69 -14.72 -7.68 9.29
CA ARG A 69 -16.00 -8.26 9.71
C ARG A 69 -17.21 -7.49 9.20
N LEU A 70 -17.15 -6.16 9.24
CA LEU A 70 -18.26 -5.28 8.84
C LEU A 70 -18.36 -5.11 7.33
N PHE A 71 -17.23 -5.21 6.64
CA PHE A 71 -17.11 -4.99 5.20
C PHE A 71 -16.70 -6.26 4.45
N SER A 72 -17.18 -7.41 4.89
CA SER A 72 -17.02 -8.64 4.10
C SER A 72 -17.51 -8.47 2.64
N ALA A 73 -18.52 -7.61 2.43
CA ALA A 73 -18.96 -7.18 1.10
C ALA A 73 -17.99 -6.21 0.40
N LEU A 74 -17.12 -5.50 1.15
CA LEU A 74 -16.06 -4.63 0.61
C LEU A 74 -14.73 -5.38 0.45
N GLN A 75 -14.66 -6.65 0.81
CA GLN A 75 -13.49 -7.50 0.56
C GLN A 75 -13.34 -7.89 -0.92
N GLN A 76 -14.19 -7.40 -1.79
CA GLN A 76 -14.16 -7.69 -3.22
C GLN A 76 -13.96 -6.42 -4.11
N PRO A 77 -13.06 -5.45 -3.77
CA PRO A 77 -12.66 -4.50 -4.79
C PRO A 77 -12.03 -5.24 -5.99
N THR A 78 -11.49 -6.45 -5.77
CA THR A 78 -10.87 -7.29 -6.78
C THR A 78 -11.83 -7.71 -7.90
N GLU A 79 -13.12 -7.99 -7.60
CA GLU A 79 -14.11 -8.32 -8.64
C GLU A 79 -14.43 -7.11 -9.52
N TRP A 80 -14.52 -5.92 -8.91
CA TRP A 80 -14.81 -4.69 -9.64
C TRP A 80 -13.63 -4.18 -10.44
N LEU A 81 -12.42 -4.46 -9.98
CA LEU A 81 -11.19 -4.08 -10.68
C LEU A 81 -10.98 -4.86 -11.97
N ASN A 82 -11.64 -6.04 -12.12
CA ASN A 82 -11.55 -6.87 -13.32
C ASN A 82 -10.09 -7.06 -13.81
N ILE A 83 -9.21 -7.43 -12.88
CA ILE A 83 -7.80 -7.63 -13.16
C ILE A 83 -7.66 -8.77 -14.17
N PRO A 84 -7.01 -8.57 -15.33
CA PRO A 84 -6.82 -9.65 -16.29
C PRO A 84 -5.92 -10.75 -15.72
N ALA A 85 -6.10 -11.98 -16.15
CA ALA A 85 -5.22 -13.08 -15.77
C ALA A 85 -3.77 -12.75 -16.19
N GLY A 86 -2.83 -12.85 -15.26
CA GLY A 86 -1.45 -12.42 -15.47
C GLY A 86 -1.23 -10.90 -15.39
N GLY A 87 -2.25 -10.12 -15.05
CA GLY A 87 -2.21 -8.66 -14.96
C GLY A 87 -1.39 -8.14 -13.77
N ILE A 88 -1.20 -6.83 -13.76
CA ILE A 88 -0.45 -6.10 -12.75
C ILE A 88 -1.40 -5.21 -11.97
N ALA A 89 -1.41 -5.35 -10.64
CA ALA A 89 -2.22 -4.52 -9.75
C ALA A 89 -1.35 -3.77 -8.74
N LEU A 90 -1.76 -2.55 -8.41
CA LEU A 90 -1.11 -1.68 -7.43
C LEU A 90 -2.05 -1.39 -6.26
N ASP A 91 -1.55 -1.58 -5.05
CA ASP A 91 -2.21 -1.26 -3.78
C ASP A 91 -1.49 -0.06 -3.14
N VAL A 92 -2.08 1.12 -3.23
CA VAL A 92 -1.50 2.38 -2.74
C VAL A 92 -1.92 2.61 -1.30
N GLY A 93 -0.93 2.65 -0.39
CA GLY A 93 -1.12 2.63 1.05
C GLY A 93 -1.50 1.23 1.54
N CYS A 94 -0.72 0.23 1.14
CA CYS A 94 -1.04 -1.18 1.33
C CYS A 94 -1.08 -1.63 2.80
N GLY A 95 -0.54 -0.84 3.73
CA GLY A 95 -0.42 -1.21 5.14
C GLY A 95 0.23 -2.58 5.31
N PRO A 96 -0.41 -3.52 6.04
CA PRO A 96 0.14 -4.86 6.27
C PRO A 96 -0.03 -5.83 5.09
N GLY A 97 -0.45 -5.37 3.89
CA GLY A 97 -0.44 -6.14 2.65
C GLY A 97 -1.66 -7.03 2.39
N THR A 98 -2.68 -7.02 3.24
CA THR A 98 -3.84 -7.93 3.12
C THR A 98 -4.62 -7.72 1.80
N VAL A 99 -4.77 -6.47 1.36
CA VAL A 99 -5.43 -6.15 0.09
C VAL A 99 -4.52 -6.55 -1.07
N THR A 100 -3.22 -6.26 -0.96
CA THR A 100 -2.20 -6.68 -1.94
C THR A 100 -2.26 -8.19 -2.19
N ALA A 101 -2.38 -9.00 -1.13
CA ALA A 101 -2.53 -10.47 -1.25
C ALA A 101 -3.81 -10.88 -1.99
N SER A 102 -4.90 -10.13 -1.80
CA SER A 102 -6.15 -10.37 -2.53
C SER A 102 -6.01 -10.02 -4.02
N LEU A 103 -5.29 -8.93 -4.34
CA LEU A 103 -4.98 -8.55 -5.73
C LEU A 103 -4.09 -9.60 -6.40
N ALA A 104 -3.09 -10.14 -5.70
CA ALA A 104 -2.23 -11.20 -6.23
C ALA A 104 -3.03 -12.46 -6.60
N ARG A 105 -3.96 -12.85 -5.72
CA ARG A 105 -4.88 -13.97 -6.01
C ARG A 105 -5.77 -13.69 -7.22
N ALA A 106 -6.31 -12.48 -7.34
CA ALA A 106 -7.16 -12.09 -8.46
C ALA A 106 -6.40 -12.05 -9.79
N ALA A 107 -5.15 -11.57 -9.79
CA ALA A 107 -4.29 -11.55 -10.96
C ALA A 107 -3.87 -12.97 -11.41
N GLY A 108 -3.93 -13.94 -10.50
CA GLY A 108 -3.66 -15.35 -10.80
C GLY A 108 -2.21 -15.66 -11.16
N PRO A 109 -1.94 -16.89 -11.64
CA PRO A 109 -0.60 -17.30 -12.06
C PRO A 109 -0.02 -16.38 -13.13
N GLY A 110 1.23 -15.93 -12.94
CA GLY A 110 1.88 -14.97 -13.83
C GLY A 110 1.54 -13.51 -13.57
N GLY A 111 0.54 -13.21 -12.73
CA GLY A 111 0.22 -11.87 -12.30
C GLY A 111 1.26 -11.26 -11.35
N LEU A 112 1.09 -9.98 -11.05
CA LEU A 112 1.92 -9.25 -10.09
C LEU A 112 1.02 -8.30 -9.29
N ALA A 113 1.13 -8.34 -7.97
CA ALA A 113 0.56 -7.33 -7.08
C ALA A 113 1.69 -6.58 -6.38
N LEU A 114 1.68 -5.27 -6.49
CA LEU A 114 2.61 -4.38 -5.83
C LEU A 114 1.88 -3.63 -4.72
N GLY A 115 2.37 -3.78 -3.49
CA GLY A 115 1.94 -2.98 -2.35
C GLY A 115 2.89 -1.82 -2.14
N LEU A 116 2.37 -0.59 -2.09
CA LEU A 116 3.14 0.61 -1.84
C LEU A 116 2.70 1.25 -0.53
N ASP A 117 3.66 1.56 0.35
CA ASP A 117 3.39 2.28 1.59
C ASP A 117 4.58 3.19 1.96
N LEU A 118 4.31 4.25 2.68
CA LEU A 118 5.35 5.14 3.20
C LEU A 118 5.97 4.58 4.49
N SER A 119 5.19 3.84 5.28
CA SER A 119 5.56 3.36 6.60
C SER A 119 6.40 2.09 6.56
N GLN A 120 7.64 2.19 7.05
CA GLN A 120 8.52 1.02 7.23
C GLN A 120 7.91 -0.04 8.14
N ALA A 121 7.22 0.38 9.21
CA ALA A 121 6.59 -0.53 10.16
C ALA A 121 5.49 -1.36 9.50
N MET A 122 4.69 -0.77 8.61
CA MET A 122 3.65 -1.46 7.85
C MET A 122 4.24 -2.43 6.82
N LEU A 123 5.24 -1.99 6.06
CA LEU A 123 5.92 -2.83 5.08
C LEU A 123 6.64 -4.02 5.72
N ALA A 124 7.30 -3.83 6.87
CA ALA A 124 7.91 -4.91 7.63
C ALA A 124 6.88 -5.96 8.10
N ARG A 125 5.64 -5.57 8.34
CA ARG A 125 4.54 -6.49 8.63
C ARG A 125 4.05 -7.19 7.36
N ALA A 126 3.87 -6.44 6.27
CA ALA A 126 3.43 -6.97 4.99
C ALA A 126 4.35 -8.08 4.48
N VAL A 127 5.66 -7.85 4.50
CA VAL A 127 6.67 -8.84 4.09
C VAL A 127 6.60 -10.11 4.93
N ARG A 128 6.33 -10.00 6.25
CA ARG A 128 6.26 -11.18 7.14
C ARG A 128 4.99 -11.98 6.99
N VAL A 129 3.86 -11.32 6.70
CA VAL A 129 2.53 -11.94 6.78
C VAL A 129 2.03 -12.39 5.42
N GLU A 130 2.34 -11.62 4.37
CA GLU A 130 1.73 -11.76 3.06
C GLU A 130 2.77 -12.04 1.95
N GLY A 131 3.91 -12.63 2.30
CA GLY A 131 4.96 -12.93 1.32
C GLY A 131 4.52 -13.97 0.27
N GLY A 132 4.86 -13.74 -1.00
CA GLY A 132 4.59 -14.66 -2.10
C GLY A 132 5.31 -14.29 -3.38
N PRO A 133 5.50 -15.22 -4.33
CA PRO A 133 6.28 -14.99 -5.54
C PRO A 133 5.67 -13.95 -6.49
N GLN A 134 4.39 -13.64 -6.32
CA GLN A 134 3.62 -12.68 -7.13
C GLN A 134 3.42 -11.34 -6.41
N MET A 135 4.00 -11.18 -5.23
CA MET A 135 3.82 -9.98 -4.40
C MET A 135 5.13 -9.28 -4.18
N GLY A 136 5.17 -7.99 -4.49
CA GLY A 136 6.28 -7.10 -4.18
C GLY A 136 5.83 -5.92 -3.35
N PHE A 137 6.68 -5.47 -2.42
CA PHE A 137 6.41 -4.30 -1.61
C PHE A 137 7.42 -3.20 -1.91
N LEU A 138 6.92 -1.97 -2.00
CA LEU A 138 7.68 -0.78 -2.33
C LEU A 138 7.50 0.26 -1.24
N ARG A 139 8.57 0.87 -0.80
CA ARG A 139 8.49 2.06 0.04
C ARG A 139 8.60 3.30 -0.83
N ALA A 140 7.50 4.05 -0.97
CA ALA A 140 7.43 5.24 -1.79
C ALA A 140 6.27 6.14 -1.37
N ASP A 141 6.25 7.39 -1.90
CA ASP A 141 5.18 8.36 -1.68
C ASP A 141 4.05 8.17 -2.72
N ALA A 142 2.81 8.11 -2.23
CA ALA A 142 1.62 8.04 -3.08
C ALA A 142 1.44 9.27 -4.00
N GLN A 143 2.01 10.42 -3.61
CA GLN A 143 1.98 11.67 -4.40
C GLN A 143 2.99 11.68 -5.54
N ARG A 144 3.89 10.70 -5.59
CA ARG A 144 4.92 10.55 -6.62
C ARG A 144 5.23 9.06 -6.80
N LEU A 145 4.35 8.37 -7.49
CA LEU A 145 4.50 6.93 -7.71
C LEU A 145 5.74 6.64 -8.58
N PRO A 146 6.60 5.71 -8.18
CA PRO A 146 7.85 5.43 -8.88
C PRO A 146 7.67 4.65 -10.20
N LEU A 147 6.45 4.33 -10.57
CA LEU A 147 6.12 3.55 -11.76
C LEU A 147 6.00 4.43 -13.01
N ARG A 148 6.31 3.85 -14.18
CA ARG A 148 6.06 4.48 -15.49
C ARG A 148 4.56 4.66 -15.73
N ASP A 149 4.22 5.55 -16.67
CA ASP A 149 2.86 5.74 -17.15
C ASP A 149 2.28 4.43 -17.70
N GLU A 150 1.00 4.23 -17.56
CA GLU A 150 0.24 3.11 -18.15
C GLU A 150 0.87 1.73 -17.86
N THR A 151 1.33 1.52 -16.62
CA THR A 151 2.07 0.32 -16.22
C THR A 151 1.19 -0.77 -15.63
N VAL A 152 0.10 -0.38 -14.91
CA VAL A 152 -0.73 -1.31 -14.15
C VAL A 152 -2.14 -1.43 -14.72
N ASP A 153 -2.75 -2.60 -14.57
CA ASP A 153 -4.09 -2.89 -15.04
C ASP A 153 -5.16 -2.48 -14.03
N ALA A 154 -4.79 -2.40 -12.76
CA ALA A 154 -5.69 -2.00 -11.68
C ALA A 154 -4.95 -1.26 -10.57
N VAL A 155 -5.61 -0.28 -9.95
CA VAL A 155 -5.12 0.44 -8.76
C VAL A 155 -6.20 0.38 -7.69
N VAL A 156 -5.78 0.15 -6.45
CA VAL A 156 -6.64 0.27 -5.27
C VAL A 156 -5.99 1.18 -4.24
N SER A 157 -6.80 1.95 -3.52
CA SER A 157 -6.36 2.75 -2.37
C SER A 157 -7.47 2.81 -1.33
N ILE A 158 -7.23 2.25 -0.16
CA ILE A 158 -8.23 2.10 0.90
C ILE A 158 -7.79 2.80 2.17
N ALA A 159 -8.54 3.83 2.57
CA ALA A 159 -8.31 4.61 3.79
C ALA A 159 -6.91 5.27 3.84
N VAL A 160 -6.45 5.81 2.72
CA VAL A 160 -5.13 6.44 2.53
C VAL A 160 -5.25 7.92 2.25
N LEU A 161 -6.13 8.34 1.31
CA LEU A 161 -6.16 9.72 0.82
C LEU A 161 -6.39 10.77 1.91
N GLN A 162 -7.08 10.43 3.00
CA GLN A 162 -7.23 11.32 4.16
C GLN A 162 -5.94 11.55 4.95
N LEU A 163 -4.90 10.76 4.71
CA LEU A 163 -3.59 10.85 5.36
C LEU A 163 -2.54 11.53 4.48
N VAL A 164 -2.85 11.72 3.20
CA VAL A 164 -1.95 12.30 2.20
C VAL A 164 -2.09 13.82 2.19
N PRO A 165 -0.99 14.59 2.24
CA PRO A 165 -1.03 16.05 2.20
C PRO A 165 -1.72 16.63 0.98
N ASP A 166 -1.47 16.07 -0.20
CA ASP A 166 -2.15 16.43 -1.45
C ASP A 166 -2.85 15.21 -2.08
N PRO A 167 -4.12 14.96 -1.71
CA PRO A 167 -4.89 13.86 -2.29
C PRO A 167 -5.11 13.96 -3.79
N ALA A 168 -5.12 15.19 -4.34
CA ALA A 168 -5.29 15.38 -5.79
C ALA A 168 -4.05 14.93 -6.56
N ALA A 169 -2.86 15.23 -6.05
CA ALA A 169 -1.60 14.73 -6.62
C ALA A 169 -1.56 13.19 -6.58
N ALA A 170 -1.94 12.58 -5.44
CA ALA A 170 -1.97 11.13 -5.32
C ALA A 170 -2.96 10.48 -6.31
N LEU A 171 -4.15 11.07 -6.49
CA LEU A 171 -5.13 10.59 -7.48
C LEU A 171 -4.62 10.74 -8.92
N ALA A 172 -3.94 11.85 -9.23
CA ALA A 172 -3.33 12.06 -10.55
C ALA A 172 -2.26 11.00 -10.84
N GLU A 173 -1.43 10.68 -9.88
CA GLU A 173 -0.41 9.63 -10.00
C GLU A 173 -1.03 8.23 -10.17
N MET A 174 -2.06 7.90 -9.41
CA MET A 174 -2.81 6.65 -9.58
C MET A 174 -3.40 6.54 -10.98
N ALA A 175 -3.94 7.64 -11.52
CA ALA A 175 -4.47 7.69 -12.88
C ALA A 175 -3.35 7.59 -13.94
N ARG A 176 -2.20 8.23 -13.71
CA ARG A 176 -1.05 8.21 -14.63
C ARG A 176 -0.50 6.80 -14.83
N VAL A 177 -0.34 6.05 -13.74
CA VAL A 177 0.24 4.69 -13.81
C VAL A 177 -0.75 3.65 -14.34
N LEU A 178 -2.04 3.97 -14.39
CA LEU A 178 -3.10 3.08 -14.82
C LEU A 178 -3.16 3.03 -16.35
N ARG A 179 -3.18 1.85 -16.92
CA ARG A 179 -3.36 1.63 -18.38
C ARG A 179 -4.72 2.10 -18.86
N ALA A 180 -4.81 2.43 -20.12
CA ALA A 180 -6.10 2.68 -20.78
C ALA A 180 -7.02 1.46 -20.60
N GLY A 181 -8.25 1.71 -20.11
CA GLY A 181 -9.21 0.67 -19.76
C GLY A 181 -9.00 -0.02 -18.40
N GLY A 182 -7.92 0.28 -17.71
CA GLY A 182 -7.68 -0.14 -16.32
C GLY A 182 -8.69 0.47 -15.35
N ARG A 183 -8.75 -0.06 -14.13
CA ARG A 183 -9.73 0.37 -13.13
C ARG A 183 -9.09 0.82 -11.85
N LEU A 184 -9.61 1.93 -11.31
CA LEU A 184 -9.22 2.51 -10.03
C LEU A 184 -10.37 2.33 -9.02
N ALA A 185 -10.06 1.76 -7.85
CA ALA A 185 -10.96 1.74 -6.71
C ALA A 185 -10.37 2.53 -5.54
N VAL A 186 -11.10 3.55 -5.11
CA VAL A 186 -10.71 4.39 -3.96
C VAL A 186 -11.78 4.33 -2.90
N MET A 187 -11.38 4.09 -1.66
CA MET A 187 -12.26 4.16 -0.50
C MET A 187 -11.72 5.13 0.53
N VAL A 188 -12.52 6.13 0.87
CA VAL A 188 -12.19 7.12 1.90
C VAL A 188 -13.26 7.06 3.00
N PRO A 189 -12.87 6.93 4.28
CA PRO A 189 -13.82 7.00 5.39
C PRO A 189 -14.53 8.35 5.43
N THR A 190 -15.86 8.35 5.54
CA THR A 190 -16.63 9.59 5.68
C THR A 190 -16.67 10.08 7.13
N ALA A 191 -17.01 11.36 7.35
CA ALA A 191 -17.07 11.99 8.68
C ALA A 191 -17.99 11.25 9.67
N GLY A 192 -19.09 10.65 9.20
CA GLY A 192 -19.97 9.81 10.04
C GLY A 192 -19.26 8.57 10.59
N TRP A 193 -18.37 7.99 9.82
CA TRP A 193 -17.56 6.84 10.22
C TRP A 193 -16.49 7.24 11.23
N ALA A 194 -15.81 8.38 11.02
CA ALA A 194 -14.82 8.91 11.96
C ALA A 194 -15.45 9.21 13.33
N ALA A 195 -16.65 9.81 13.36
CA ALA A 195 -17.36 10.09 14.62
C ALA A 195 -17.76 8.80 15.36
N GLN A 196 -18.12 7.74 14.64
CA GLN A 196 -18.43 6.43 15.22
C GLN A 196 -17.17 5.74 15.74
N PHE A 197 -16.06 5.90 15.06
CA PHE A 197 -14.75 5.41 15.44
C PHE A 197 -14.24 6.05 16.74
N TRP A 198 -14.31 7.38 16.86
CA TRP A 198 -13.93 8.09 18.09
C TRP A 198 -14.79 7.73 19.29
N ARG A 199 -16.03 7.28 19.07
CA ARG A 199 -16.91 6.76 20.15
C ARG A 199 -16.51 5.38 20.66
N MET A 200 -15.82 4.58 19.85
CA MET A 200 -15.36 3.22 20.20
C MET A 200 -14.01 3.18 20.90
N LEU A 201 -13.23 4.26 20.81
CA LEU A 201 -11.95 4.34 21.52
C LEU A 201 -12.19 4.50 23.03
N PRO A 202 -11.45 3.76 23.89
CA PRO A 202 -11.49 3.98 25.32
C PRO A 202 -11.17 5.44 25.61
N LYS A 203 -12.04 6.12 26.33
CA LYS A 203 -11.82 7.51 26.74
C LYS A 203 -10.69 7.54 27.77
N HIS A 204 -9.46 7.60 27.31
CA HIS A 204 -8.36 7.98 28.16
C HIS A 204 -8.53 9.46 28.53
N ARG A 205 -8.72 9.70 29.82
CA ARG A 205 -8.67 11.06 30.39
C ARG A 205 -7.24 11.56 30.33
N GLY A 206 -6.86 12.14 29.21
CA GLY A 206 -5.62 12.88 29.02
C GLY A 206 -5.93 14.35 28.74
N PRO A 207 -5.00 15.30 28.98
CA PRO A 207 -5.26 16.73 28.88
C PRO A 207 -5.69 17.12 27.48
N HIS A 208 -6.65 18.03 27.41
CA HIS A 208 -7.20 18.63 26.22
C HIS A 208 -6.08 19.24 25.35
N ILE A 209 -5.86 18.67 24.16
CA ILE A 209 -5.15 19.35 23.09
C ILE A 209 -6.18 19.55 21.97
N TRP A 210 -6.46 20.82 21.71
CA TRP A 210 -7.28 21.30 20.61
C TRP A 210 -6.53 21.19 19.29
#